data_fb19552d92f4e5a68d7ae479868f7a74
#
_entry.id   fb19552d92f4e5a68d7ae479868f7a74
#
_cell.length_a   1.000
_cell.length_b   1.000
_cell.length_c   1.000
_cell.angle_alpha   90.00
_cell.angle_beta   90.00
_cell.angle_gamma   90.00
#
_symmetry.space_group_name_H-M   'P 1'
#
loop_
_entity.id
_entity.type
_entity.pdbx_description
1 polymer ?
#
loop_
_entity_poly.entity_id
_entity_poly.type
_entity_poly.pdbx_seq_one_letter_code
_entity_poly.pdbx_strand_id
1 'polypeptide(L)'
;MSAGRRLALLAQVLGLPLLAGGTAIAAQLWLPGWVAHGITLGLFGMVGLWAHQRMGQQMAQIARCSSNTFSDPVVALTYSDALGPAAQLQMILISEEARLKTALTRLSDLAVQMSEAAGDSSGLSRQTESALLDQRAETDMTAAAMTEMAASIAEVASHVQETADQAHTANQLAGQGNQVVGTTREAIQLLASTVSQINQAVTHLAGQTEDISVAAEVIRSIADQTNLLALNAAIEAARAGEQGRGFAVVADEVRALAGKTRQSTVQIQGIIESLRAGAVDAVSIASLGIDEAEQGVARVLEAQQALQGIRAAVERISDMSQQMAAAAEEQSSVAESVSEQINTVAGTVQHTAQNANAAATRGAELEHISLGLRALVERFNR
;
A
#
# COMPACT_ATOMS: atom_id res chain seq x y z
N MET A 1 17.96 18.39 81.23
CA MET A 1 19.07 18.73 82.09
C MET A 1 18.84 18.13 83.47
N SER A 2 19.72 17.27 83.95
CA SER A 2 19.61 16.63 85.31
C SER A 2 19.62 17.66 86.40
N ALA A 3 18.87 17.43 87.49
CA ALA A 3 18.77 18.32 88.65
C ALA A 3 20.15 18.74 89.19
N GLY A 4 21.19 17.86 89.07
CA GLY A 4 22.55 18.13 89.46
C GLY A 4 23.24 19.27 88.65
N ARG A 5 22.95 19.38 87.33
CA ARG A 5 23.49 20.50 86.52
C ARG A 5 22.82 21.84 86.83
N ARG A 6 21.55 21.85 87.23
CA ARG A 6 20.86 23.08 87.68
C ARG A 6 21.38 23.58 89.02
N LEU A 7 21.64 22.68 89.96
CA LEU A 7 22.24 23.03 91.27
C LEU A 7 23.66 23.53 91.12
N ALA A 8 24.48 22.93 90.25
CA ALA A 8 25.84 23.40 89.99
C ALA A 8 25.86 24.79 89.34
N LEU A 9 24.91 25.04 88.38
CA LEU A 9 24.74 26.36 87.77
C LEU A 9 24.29 27.43 88.76
N LEU A 10 23.31 27.07 89.62
CA LEU A 10 22.86 27.99 90.69
C LEU A 10 23.97 28.31 91.71
N ALA A 11 24.75 27.29 92.11
CA ALA A 11 25.91 27.51 93.01
C ALA A 11 27.00 28.39 92.40
N GLN A 12 27.23 28.24 91.07
CA GLN A 12 28.19 29.06 90.32
C GLN A 12 27.70 30.49 90.09
N VAL A 13 26.42 30.75 89.90
CA VAL A 13 25.87 32.07 89.62
C VAL A 13 25.63 32.87 90.89
N LEU A 14 25.20 32.24 91.99
CA LEU A 14 24.85 32.89 93.24
C LEU A 14 25.94 32.82 94.27
N GLY A 15 26.88 31.89 94.15
CA GLY A 15 27.93 31.68 95.20
C GLY A 15 28.85 32.87 95.41
N LEU A 16 29.38 33.47 94.36
CA LEU A 16 30.27 34.63 94.46
C LEU A 16 29.57 35.91 94.96
N PRO A 17 28.38 36.29 94.50
CA PRO A 17 27.62 37.41 95.05
C PRO A 17 27.21 37.21 96.51
N LEU A 18 26.81 35.95 96.87
CA LEU A 18 26.47 35.64 98.29
C LEU A 18 27.66 35.69 99.19
N LEU A 19 28.84 35.20 98.79
CA LEU A 19 30.11 35.34 99.54
C LEU A 19 30.55 36.81 99.65
N ALA A 20 30.44 37.56 98.58
CA ALA A 20 30.76 38.99 98.61
C ALA A 20 29.81 39.79 99.50
N GLY A 21 28.48 39.43 99.45
CA GLY A 21 27.50 40.03 100.40
C GLY A 21 27.77 39.70 101.87
N GLY A 22 28.08 38.42 102.15
CA GLY A 22 28.44 37.97 103.49
C GLY A 22 29.69 38.60 104.04
N THR A 23 30.75 38.75 103.24
CA THR A 23 32.00 39.42 103.62
C THR A 23 31.80 40.92 103.77
N ALA A 24 30.98 41.56 103.00
CA ALA A 24 30.63 42.97 103.11
C ALA A 24 29.90 43.27 104.43
N ILE A 25 28.95 42.39 104.81
CA ILE A 25 28.22 42.50 106.08
C ILE A 25 29.20 42.30 107.30
N ALA A 26 30.05 41.28 107.20
CA ALA A 26 31.05 41.02 108.23
C ALA A 26 32.05 42.23 108.40
N ALA A 27 32.47 42.85 107.31
CA ALA A 27 33.34 44.01 107.34
C ALA A 27 32.69 45.24 108.00
N GLN A 28 31.39 45.40 107.87
CA GLN A 28 30.65 46.50 108.57
C GLN A 28 30.51 46.30 110.06
N LEU A 29 30.61 45.08 110.57
CA LEU A 29 30.53 44.77 112.02
C LEU A 29 31.85 44.91 112.73
N TRP A 30 32.98 44.83 112.05
CA TRP A 30 34.30 44.75 112.67
C TRP A 30 35.30 45.84 112.29
N LEU A 31 35.05 46.68 111.30
CA LEU A 31 35.99 47.68 110.84
C LEU A 31 35.45 49.11 110.96
N PRO A 32 36.30 50.16 111.05
CA PRO A 32 35.85 51.54 111.00
C PRO A 32 35.05 51.86 109.78
N GLY A 33 33.96 52.63 109.91
CA GLY A 33 32.92 52.82 108.86
C GLY A 33 33.46 53.18 107.49
N TRP A 34 34.52 54.00 107.33
CA TRP A 34 35.07 54.37 106.01
C TRP A 34 35.84 53.22 105.33
N VAL A 35 36.49 52.32 106.10
CA VAL A 35 37.20 51.15 105.60
C VAL A 35 36.18 50.07 105.13
N ALA A 36 35.10 49.89 105.94
CA ALA A 36 34.02 48.94 105.58
C ALA A 36 33.31 49.33 104.29
N HIS A 37 33.05 50.61 104.05
CA HIS A 37 32.44 51.09 102.81
C HIS A 37 33.38 50.96 101.61
N GLY A 38 34.68 51.17 101.76
CA GLY A 38 35.68 50.96 100.73
C GLY A 38 35.73 49.47 100.25
N ILE A 39 35.75 48.55 101.25
CA ILE A 39 35.74 47.08 100.94
C ILE A 39 34.45 46.67 100.27
N THR A 40 33.31 47.19 100.72
CA THR A 40 31.99 46.86 100.12
C THR A 40 31.93 47.35 98.69
N LEU A 41 32.33 48.56 98.37
CA LEU A 41 32.41 49.11 97.00
C LEU A 41 33.40 48.33 96.16
N GLY A 42 34.56 47.94 96.71
CA GLY A 42 35.53 47.12 95.98
C GLY A 42 35.01 45.72 95.62
N LEU A 43 34.31 45.05 96.55
CA LEU A 43 33.68 43.75 96.35
C LEU A 43 32.54 43.83 95.34
N PHE A 44 31.69 44.84 95.45
CA PHE A 44 30.63 45.04 94.42
C PHE A 44 31.22 45.34 93.06
N GLY A 45 32.28 46.14 92.97
CA GLY A 45 33.00 46.38 91.73
C GLY A 45 33.60 45.09 91.13
N MET A 46 34.18 44.23 91.99
CA MET A 46 34.79 42.95 91.60
C MET A 46 33.72 41.93 91.12
N VAL A 47 32.61 41.82 91.82
CA VAL A 47 31.47 40.99 91.43
C VAL A 47 30.85 41.49 90.10
N GLY A 48 30.72 42.79 89.95
CA GLY A 48 30.26 43.42 88.71
C GLY A 48 31.18 43.12 87.54
N LEU A 49 32.51 43.26 87.72
CA LEU A 49 33.49 42.91 86.71
C LEU A 49 33.48 41.40 86.34
N TRP A 50 33.41 40.57 87.40
CA TRP A 50 33.32 39.12 87.19
C TRP A 50 32.03 38.72 86.44
N ALA A 51 30.88 39.25 86.81
CA ALA A 51 29.61 39.00 86.13
C ALA A 51 29.65 39.46 84.68
N HIS A 52 30.25 40.65 84.43
CA HIS A 52 30.41 41.16 83.07
C HIS A 52 31.35 40.29 82.21
N GLN A 53 32.52 39.89 82.77
CA GLN A 53 33.42 38.96 82.05
C GLN A 53 32.78 37.61 81.80
N ARG A 54 32.06 37.05 82.75
CA ARG A 54 31.43 35.76 82.62
C ARG A 54 30.26 35.79 81.57
N MET A 55 29.48 36.86 81.63
CA MET A 55 28.44 37.08 80.64
C MET A 55 29.02 37.22 79.22
N GLY A 56 30.12 37.95 79.08
CA GLY A 56 30.85 38.09 77.83
C GLY A 56 31.43 36.76 77.32
N GLN A 57 31.99 35.93 78.24
CA GLN A 57 32.49 34.61 77.86
C GLN A 57 31.33 33.64 77.38
N GLN A 58 30.20 33.67 78.10
CA GLN A 58 29.04 32.85 77.71
C GLN A 58 28.47 33.31 76.37
N MET A 59 28.36 34.63 76.14
CA MET A 59 27.92 35.16 74.86
C MET A 59 28.91 34.85 73.75
N ALA A 60 30.21 34.91 73.98
CA ALA A 60 31.22 34.51 72.99
C ALA A 60 31.24 33.00 72.69
N GLN A 61 30.90 32.15 73.72
CA GLN A 61 30.72 30.72 73.47
C GLN A 61 29.50 30.44 72.54
N ILE A 62 28.36 31.10 72.74
CA ILE A 62 27.20 31.01 71.93
C ILE A 62 27.53 31.49 70.50
N ALA A 63 28.23 32.58 70.33
CA ALA A 63 28.69 33.10 69.06
C ALA A 63 29.61 32.11 68.29
N ARG A 64 30.48 31.39 69.01
CA ARG A 64 31.37 30.37 68.43
C ARG A 64 30.60 29.11 68.03
N CYS A 65 29.52 28.77 68.71
CA CYS A 65 28.66 27.63 68.27
C CYS A 65 27.94 27.90 66.97
N SER A 66 27.80 29.14 66.55
CA SER A 66 27.22 29.55 65.26
C SER A 66 28.30 29.76 64.19
N SER A 67 29.16 28.75 64.00
CA SER A 67 30.39 28.83 63.17
C SER A 67 30.18 29.16 61.69
N ASN A 68 28.94 29.21 61.20
CA ASN A 68 28.62 29.51 59.79
C ASN A 68 27.94 30.86 59.55
N THR A 69 27.86 31.68 60.58
CA THR A 69 27.24 33.01 60.55
C THR A 69 28.27 34.10 60.39
N PHE A 70 27.91 35.15 59.71
CA PHE A 70 28.71 36.35 59.59
C PHE A 70 28.79 37.06 60.93
N SER A 71 29.97 37.04 61.58
CA SER A 71 30.20 37.56 62.95
C SER A 71 31.36 38.54 63.03
N ASP A 72 31.54 39.33 61.96
CA ASP A 72 32.58 40.35 61.98
C ASP A 72 32.30 41.40 63.05
N PRO A 73 33.25 41.65 64.03
CA PRO A 73 33.04 42.60 65.12
C PRO A 73 32.84 44.05 64.68
N VAL A 74 33.43 44.42 63.52
CA VAL A 74 33.34 45.79 63.00
C VAL A 74 31.98 46.02 62.39
N VAL A 75 31.50 45.03 61.63
CA VAL A 75 30.15 45.08 61.04
C VAL A 75 29.07 44.99 62.12
N ALA A 76 29.30 44.26 63.22
CA ALA A 76 28.36 44.16 64.31
C ALA A 76 28.08 45.53 64.96
N LEU A 77 29.10 46.38 65.02
CA LEU A 77 28.94 47.77 65.52
C LEU A 77 28.12 48.68 64.59
N THR A 78 28.01 48.37 63.36
CA THR A 78 27.25 49.16 62.39
C THR A 78 25.73 48.82 62.41
N TYR A 79 25.38 47.59 62.82
CA TYR A 79 24.00 47.08 62.80
C TYR A 79 23.41 46.84 64.20
N SER A 80 24.18 47.18 65.29
CA SER A 80 23.76 46.99 66.68
C SER A 80 24.15 48.14 67.53
N ASP A 81 23.21 48.64 68.37
CA ASP A 81 23.45 49.64 69.38
C ASP A 81 24.13 49.03 70.59
N ALA A 82 24.36 47.73 70.62
CA ALA A 82 25.03 47.04 71.72
C ALA A 82 26.57 47.06 71.56
N LEU A 83 27.32 46.93 72.61
CA LEU A 83 28.79 46.89 72.60
C LEU A 83 29.30 45.48 72.94
N GLY A 84 30.43 45.10 72.35
CA GLY A 84 31.10 43.84 72.63
C GLY A 84 30.36 42.57 72.21
N PRO A 85 30.40 41.47 72.99
CA PRO A 85 29.78 40.18 72.62
C PRO A 85 28.26 40.21 72.42
N ALA A 86 27.58 41.21 73.01
CA ALA A 86 26.13 41.37 72.78
C ALA A 86 25.83 41.88 71.39
N ALA A 87 26.64 42.77 70.83
CA ALA A 87 26.53 43.22 69.46
C ALA A 87 26.70 42.04 68.43
N GLN A 88 27.69 41.17 68.72
CA GLN A 88 27.93 39.99 67.91
C GLN A 88 26.72 39.01 67.92
N LEU A 89 26.13 38.78 69.10
CA LEU A 89 24.94 37.93 69.19
C LEU A 89 23.73 38.53 68.46
N GLN A 90 23.52 39.84 68.56
CA GLN A 90 22.45 40.53 67.88
C GLN A 90 22.64 40.46 66.37
N MET A 91 23.87 40.64 65.87
CA MET A 91 24.19 40.48 64.42
C MET A 91 23.98 39.05 63.94
N ILE A 92 24.38 38.03 64.75
CA ILE A 92 24.11 36.63 64.43
C ILE A 92 22.61 36.39 64.32
N LEU A 93 21.81 36.86 65.26
CA LEU A 93 20.36 36.71 65.21
C LEU A 93 19.73 37.38 63.95
N ILE A 94 20.14 38.63 63.66
CA ILE A 94 19.67 39.35 62.46
C ILE A 94 20.08 38.63 61.21
N SER A 95 21.31 38.12 61.12
CA SER A 95 21.79 37.38 59.93
C SER A 95 21.08 36.05 59.77
N GLU A 96 20.82 35.31 60.86
CA GLU A 96 20.05 34.03 60.78
C GLU A 96 18.59 34.30 60.42
N GLU A 97 17.96 35.35 60.96
CA GLU A 97 16.62 35.75 60.56
C GLU A 97 16.54 36.11 59.06
N ALA A 98 17.51 36.91 58.56
CA ALA A 98 17.60 37.29 57.14
C ALA A 98 17.82 36.07 56.27
N ARG A 99 18.68 35.12 56.67
CA ARG A 99 18.91 33.85 55.98
C ARG A 99 17.65 32.98 55.96
N LEU A 100 16.99 32.85 57.11
CA LEU A 100 15.73 32.07 57.19
C LEU A 100 14.64 32.69 56.31
N LYS A 101 14.49 34.03 56.39
CA LYS A 101 13.54 34.75 55.54
C LYS A 101 13.83 34.56 54.06
N THR A 102 15.11 34.65 53.66
CA THR A 102 15.54 34.42 52.29
C THR A 102 15.25 32.97 51.87
N ALA A 103 15.55 31.98 52.72
CA ALA A 103 15.27 30.57 52.46
C ALA A 103 13.76 30.30 52.33
N LEU A 104 12.94 30.88 53.21
CA LEU A 104 11.47 30.75 53.13
C LEU A 104 10.91 31.40 51.88
N THR A 105 11.42 32.58 51.48
CA THR A 105 11.01 33.21 50.21
C THR A 105 11.33 32.31 49.00
N ARG A 106 12.56 31.78 48.95
CA ARG A 106 12.96 30.85 47.87
C ARG A 106 12.14 29.58 47.86
N LEU A 107 11.79 29.01 49.04
CA LEU A 107 10.91 27.86 49.13
C LEU A 107 9.49 28.18 48.65
N SER A 108 9.00 29.39 48.94
CA SER A 108 7.71 29.87 48.44
C SER A 108 7.71 29.97 46.90
N ASP A 109 8.78 30.58 46.35
CA ASP A 109 8.93 30.73 44.89
C ASP A 109 9.02 29.36 44.19
N LEU A 110 9.79 28.41 44.75
CA LEU A 110 9.89 27.04 44.25
C LEU A 110 8.56 26.31 44.34
N ALA A 111 7.77 26.53 45.38
CA ALA A 111 6.45 25.95 45.53
C ALA A 111 5.50 26.48 44.45
N VAL A 112 5.55 27.77 44.11
CA VAL A 112 4.75 28.33 43.02
C VAL A 112 5.15 27.70 41.66
N GLN A 113 6.45 27.68 41.36
CA GLN A 113 6.95 27.09 40.13
C GLN A 113 6.57 25.60 40.00
N MET A 114 6.64 24.86 41.12
CA MET A 114 6.25 23.45 41.14
C MET A 114 4.74 23.28 40.91
N SER A 115 3.89 24.17 41.44
CA SER A 115 2.44 24.14 41.17
C SER A 115 2.12 24.47 39.74
N GLU A 116 2.79 25.43 39.11
CA GLU A 116 2.63 25.75 37.69
C GLU A 116 3.06 24.58 36.82
N ALA A 117 4.24 24.00 37.04
CA ALA A 117 4.73 22.84 36.29
C ALA A 117 3.82 21.60 36.45
N ALA A 118 3.24 21.40 37.64
CA ALA A 118 2.28 20.33 37.87
C ALA A 118 0.96 20.55 37.09
N GLY A 119 0.48 21.80 37.09
CA GLY A 119 -0.68 22.21 36.29
C GLY A 119 -0.49 21.99 34.78
N ASP A 120 0.66 22.45 34.28
CA ASP A 120 1.04 22.27 32.86
C ASP A 120 1.16 20.79 32.50
N SER A 121 1.80 19.97 33.34
CA SER A 121 1.90 18.52 33.16
C SER A 121 0.53 17.85 33.13
N SER A 122 -0.37 18.23 34.00
CA SER A 122 -1.75 17.72 34.02
C SER A 122 -2.57 18.15 32.77
N GLY A 123 -2.36 19.40 32.32
CA GLY A 123 -2.95 19.93 31.08
C GLY A 123 -2.49 19.16 29.85
N LEU A 124 -1.18 18.96 29.72
CA LEU A 124 -0.57 18.20 28.61
C LEU A 124 -1.01 16.74 28.62
N SER A 125 -1.12 16.12 29.78
CA SER A 125 -1.60 14.75 29.92
C SER A 125 -3.04 14.60 29.41
N ARG A 126 -3.94 15.52 29.73
CA ARG A 126 -5.32 15.53 29.22
C ARG A 126 -5.39 15.75 27.71
N GLN A 127 -4.57 16.63 27.18
CA GLN A 127 -4.46 16.85 25.73
C GLN A 127 -3.95 15.58 25.03
N THR A 128 -2.97 14.92 25.59
CA THR A 128 -2.43 13.64 25.09
C THR A 128 -3.51 12.57 25.10
N GLU A 129 -4.28 12.45 26.18
CA GLU A 129 -5.39 11.49 26.28
C GLU A 129 -6.43 11.70 25.17
N SER A 130 -6.83 12.94 24.91
CA SER A 130 -7.75 13.27 23.80
C SER A 130 -7.17 12.88 22.45
N ALA A 131 -5.90 13.21 22.17
CA ALA A 131 -5.24 12.84 20.91
C ALA A 131 -5.13 11.31 20.73
N LEU A 132 -4.94 10.57 21.83
CA LEU A 132 -4.88 9.11 21.79
C LEU A 132 -6.25 8.47 21.53
N LEU A 133 -7.35 9.08 21.94
CA LEU A 133 -8.70 8.63 21.59
C LEU A 133 -8.94 8.76 20.08
N ASP A 134 -8.55 9.90 19.50
CA ASP A 134 -8.64 10.11 18.04
C ASP A 134 -7.74 9.14 17.30
N GLN A 135 -6.50 8.96 17.74
CA GLN A 135 -5.55 8.00 17.14
C GLN A 135 -6.05 6.56 17.22
N ARG A 136 -6.72 6.17 18.31
CA ARG A 136 -7.34 4.85 18.43
C ARG A 136 -8.43 4.65 17.41
N ALA A 137 -9.32 5.64 17.23
CA ALA A 137 -10.38 5.57 16.22
C ALA A 137 -9.80 5.45 14.79
N GLU A 138 -8.73 6.21 14.48
CA GLU A 138 -8.03 6.09 13.18
C GLU A 138 -7.37 4.72 13.01
N THR A 139 -6.79 4.16 14.08
CA THR A 139 -6.18 2.83 14.06
C THR A 139 -7.22 1.75 13.81
N ASP A 140 -8.38 1.82 14.46
CA ASP A 140 -9.50 0.89 14.28
C ASP A 140 -10.07 0.98 12.85
N MET A 141 -10.23 2.20 12.30
CA MET A 141 -10.64 2.39 10.90
C MET A 141 -9.61 1.81 9.91
N THR A 142 -8.34 2.00 10.17
CA THR A 142 -7.27 1.46 9.32
C THR A 142 -7.24 -0.06 9.36
N ALA A 143 -7.47 -0.68 10.52
CA ALA A 143 -7.59 -2.12 10.67
C ALA A 143 -8.78 -2.69 9.87
N ALA A 144 -9.94 -2.01 9.89
CA ALA A 144 -11.10 -2.37 9.09
C ALA A 144 -10.79 -2.28 7.58
N ALA A 145 -10.14 -1.19 7.14
CA ALA A 145 -9.73 -1.01 5.74
C ALA A 145 -8.73 -2.09 5.28
N MET A 146 -7.82 -2.52 6.16
CA MET A 146 -6.90 -3.63 5.84
C MET A 146 -7.62 -4.97 5.70
N THR A 147 -8.67 -5.21 6.50
CA THR A 147 -9.51 -6.41 6.35
C THR A 147 -10.24 -6.42 5.01
N GLU A 148 -10.79 -5.27 4.60
CA GLU A 148 -11.45 -5.11 3.30
C GLU A 148 -10.44 -5.24 2.14
N MET A 149 -9.23 -4.70 2.31
CA MET A 149 -8.14 -4.85 1.34
C MET A 149 -7.74 -6.32 1.16
N ALA A 150 -7.59 -7.09 2.24
CA ALA A 150 -7.28 -8.51 2.18
C ALA A 150 -8.37 -9.30 1.44
N ALA A 151 -9.65 -8.99 1.68
CA ALA A 151 -10.77 -9.59 0.96
C ALA A 151 -10.72 -9.25 -0.55
N SER A 152 -10.46 -7.99 -0.90
CA SER A 152 -10.32 -7.55 -2.30
C SER A 152 -9.14 -8.22 -3.01
N ILE A 153 -8.00 -8.40 -2.34
CA ILE A 153 -6.86 -9.11 -2.91
C ILE A 153 -7.21 -10.57 -3.19
N ALA A 154 -7.94 -11.24 -2.28
CA ALA A 154 -8.40 -12.61 -2.49
C ALA A 154 -9.37 -12.72 -3.67
N GLU A 155 -10.26 -11.75 -3.85
CA GLU A 155 -11.17 -11.66 -5.01
C GLU A 155 -10.38 -11.45 -6.31
N VAL A 156 -9.40 -10.55 -6.33
CA VAL A 156 -8.50 -10.35 -7.48
C VAL A 156 -7.77 -11.64 -7.82
N ALA A 157 -7.21 -12.35 -6.85
CA ALA A 157 -6.52 -13.63 -7.08
C ALA A 157 -7.47 -14.67 -7.70
N SER A 158 -8.73 -14.74 -7.27
CA SER A 158 -9.76 -15.62 -7.85
C SER A 158 -10.07 -15.26 -9.29
N HIS A 159 -10.25 -13.97 -9.60
CA HIS A 159 -10.51 -13.51 -10.97
C HIS A 159 -9.32 -13.73 -11.92
N VAL A 160 -8.10 -13.60 -11.39
CA VAL A 160 -6.88 -13.92 -12.15
C VAL A 160 -6.83 -15.38 -12.52
N GLN A 161 -7.16 -16.29 -11.59
CA GLN A 161 -7.22 -17.73 -11.87
C GLN A 161 -8.31 -18.05 -12.89
N GLU A 162 -9.50 -17.50 -12.77
CA GLU A 162 -10.57 -17.65 -13.74
C GLU A 162 -10.16 -17.15 -15.13
N THR A 163 -9.46 -16.01 -15.20
CA THR A 163 -8.95 -15.44 -16.47
C THR A 163 -7.93 -16.37 -17.11
N ALA A 164 -7.04 -16.99 -16.34
CA ALA A 164 -6.07 -17.97 -16.82
C ALA A 164 -6.77 -19.22 -17.40
N ASP A 165 -7.80 -19.71 -16.73
CA ASP A 165 -8.59 -20.87 -17.20
C ASP A 165 -9.37 -20.56 -18.49
N GLN A 166 -9.95 -19.35 -18.59
CA GLN A 166 -10.61 -18.88 -19.81
C GLN A 166 -9.61 -18.72 -20.96
N ALA A 167 -8.41 -18.17 -20.69
CA ALA A 167 -7.34 -18.07 -21.67
C ALA A 167 -6.90 -19.46 -22.17
N HIS A 168 -6.75 -20.43 -21.26
CA HIS A 168 -6.44 -21.80 -21.64
C HIS A 168 -7.52 -22.40 -22.56
N THR A 169 -8.78 -22.23 -22.23
CA THR A 169 -9.91 -22.68 -23.02
C THR A 169 -9.93 -22.01 -24.42
N ALA A 170 -9.71 -20.69 -24.46
CA ALA A 170 -9.65 -19.95 -25.73
C ALA A 170 -8.48 -20.43 -26.63
N ASN A 171 -7.32 -20.76 -26.03
CA ASN A 171 -6.19 -21.33 -26.79
C ASN A 171 -6.53 -22.70 -27.40
N GLN A 172 -7.24 -23.54 -26.63
CA GLN A 172 -7.72 -24.83 -27.15
C GLN A 172 -8.68 -24.67 -28.32
N LEU A 173 -9.67 -23.75 -28.17
CA LEU A 173 -10.65 -23.47 -29.25
C LEU A 173 -9.98 -22.89 -30.50
N ALA A 174 -9.03 -21.99 -30.33
CA ALA A 174 -8.24 -21.45 -31.45
C ALA A 174 -7.40 -22.54 -32.12
N GLY A 175 -6.85 -23.49 -31.36
CA GLY A 175 -6.16 -24.66 -31.88
C GLY A 175 -7.07 -25.56 -32.70
N GLN A 176 -8.28 -25.86 -32.22
CA GLN A 176 -9.31 -26.62 -32.94
C GLN A 176 -9.76 -25.88 -34.21
N GLY A 177 -9.99 -24.56 -34.10
CA GLY A 177 -10.32 -23.71 -35.24
C GLY A 177 -9.25 -23.79 -36.34
N ASN A 178 -7.97 -23.71 -35.95
CA ASN A 178 -6.86 -23.85 -36.91
C ASN A 178 -6.83 -25.21 -37.61
N GLN A 179 -7.19 -26.29 -36.91
CA GLN A 179 -7.30 -27.63 -37.52
C GLN A 179 -8.44 -27.68 -38.53
N VAL A 180 -9.63 -27.13 -38.19
CA VAL A 180 -10.79 -27.07 -39.10
C VAL A 180 -10.45 -26.25 -40.34
N VAL A 181 -9.80 -25.11 -40.17
CA VAL A 181 -9.33 -24.27 -41.29
C VAL A 181 -8.34 -25.03 -42.18
N GLY A 182 -7.43 -25.82 -41.59
CA GLY A 182 -6.50 -26.67 -42.33
C GLY A 182 -7.23 -27.71 -43.19
N THR A 183 -8.18 -28.47 -42.63
CA THR A 183 -8.98 -29.47 -43.37
C THR A 183 -9.86 -28.83 -44.42
N THR A 184 -10.40 -27.63 -44.18
CA THR A 184 -11.18 -26.86 -45.16
C THR A 184 -10.33 -26.49 -46.38
N ARG A 185 -9.09 -26.03 -46.14
CA ARG A 185 -8.13 -25.73 -47.22
C ARG A 185 -7.85 -26.93 -48.07
N GLU A 186 -7.59 -28.09 -47.44
CA GLU A 186 -7.36 -29.35 -48.17
C GLU A 186 -8.57 -29.76 -49.03
N ALA A 187 -9.78 -29.62 -48.49
CA ALA A 187 -11.02 -29.91 -49.23
C ALA A 187 -11.21 -28.97 -50.43
N ILE A 188 -10.93 -27.67 -50.29
CA ILE A 188 -11.03 -26.71 -51.41
C ILE A 188 -9.97 -27.02 -52.49
N GLN A 189 -8.75 -27.39 -52.10
CA GLN A 189 -7.69 -27.77 -53.04
C GLN A 189 -8.05 -29.04 -53.80
N LEU A 190 -8.65 -30.05 -53.15
CA LEU A 190 -9.16 -31.25 -53.79
C LEU A 190 -10.29 -30.92 -54.78
N LEU A 191 -11.23 -30.02 -54.37
CA LEU A 191 -12.31 -29.55 -55.25
C LEU A 191 -11.73 -28.86 -56.49
N ALA A 192 -10.76 -27.94 -56.36
CA ALA A 192 -10.10 -27.28 -57.47
C ALA A 192 -9.45 -28.30 -58.45
N SER A 193 -8.75 -29.29 -57.88
CA SER A 193 -8.18 -30.40 -58.70
C SER A 193 -9.24 -31.19 -59.43
N THR A 194 -10.36 -31.52 -58.81
CA THR A 194 -11.46 -32.24 -59.38
C THR A 194 -12.12 -31.46 -60.53
N VAL A 195 -12.37 -30.15 -60.32
CA VAL A 195 -12.92 -29.26 -61.36
C VAL A 195 -11.93 -29.10 -62.52
N SER A 196 -10.63 -29.06 -62.27
CA SER A 196 -9.61 -29.07 -63.34
C SER A 196 -9.62 -30.35 -64.14
N GLN A 197 -9.82 -31.53 -63.54
CA GLN A 197 -9.99 -32.81 -64.27
C GLN A 197 -11.24 -32.82 -65.09
N ILE A 198 -12.37 -32.28 -64.59
CA ILE A 198 -13.61 -32.14 -65.35
C ILE A 198 -13.39 -31.24 -66.58
N ASN A 199 -12.70 -30.10 -66.39
CA ASN A 199 -12.36 -29.17 -67.47
C ASN A 199 -11.56 -29.89 -68.58
N GLN A 200 -10.55 -30.70 -68.24
CA GLN A 200 -9.78 -31.51 -69.21
C GLN A 200 -10.63 -32.56 -69.93
N ALA A 201 -11.50 -33.26 -69.21
CA ALA A 201 -12.39 -34.26 -69.79
C ALA A 201 -13.37 -33.64 -70.78
N VAL A 202 -13.97 -32.47 -70.42
CA VAL A 202 -14.90 -31.75 -71.35
C VAL A 202 -14.15 -31.18 -72.54
N THR A 203 -12.94 -30.67 -72.37
CA THR A 203 -12.09 -30.21 -73.49
C THR A 203 -11.76 -31.36 -74.45
N HIS A 204 -11.45 -32.53 -73.91
CA HIS A 204 -11.23 -33.74 -74.70
C HIS A 204 -12.50 -34.17 -75.43
N LEU A 205 -13.68 -34.12 -74.77
CA LEU A 205 -14.99 -34.41 -75.42
C LEU A 205 -15.28 -33.43 -76.55
N ALA A 206 -14.98 -32.12 -76.36
CA ALA A 206 -15.11 -31.13 -77.41
C ALA A 206 -14.26 -31.48 -78.67
N GLY A 207 -13.01 -31.93 -78.43
CA GLY A 207 -12.12 -32.39 -79.49
C GLY A 207 -12.72 -33.65 -80.28
N GLN A 208 -13.20 -34.63 -79.49
CA GLN A 208 -13.87 -35.84 -80.12
C GLN A 208 -15.13 -35.43 -80.88
N THR A 209 -15.88 -34.46 -80.40
CA THR A 209 -17.09 -33.95 -81.09
C THR A 209 -16.71 -33.28 -82.41
N GLU A 210 -15.60 -32.57 -82.46
CA GLU A 210 -15.09 -31.99 -83.73
C GLU A 210 -14.69 -33.11 -84.72
N ASP A 211 -14.03 -34.18 -84.26
CA ASP A 211 -13.69 -35.35 -85.12
C ASP A 211 -14.95 -36.02 -85.72
N ILE A 212 -16.00 -36.13 -84.88
CA ILE A 212 -17.27 -36.67 -85.31
C ILE A 212 -17.96 -35.76 -86.38
N SER A 213 -17.82 -34.42 -86.21
CA SER A 213 -18.32 -33.42 -87.18
C SER A 213 -17.70 -33.58 -88.53
N VAL A 214 -16.37 -33.76 -88.55
CA VAL A 214 -15.64 -34.01 -89.82
C VAL A 214 -16.11 -35.32 -90.48
N ALA A 215 -16.29 -36.40 -89.71
CA ALA A 215 -16.78 -37.68 -90.22
C ALA A 215 -18.20 -37.57 -90.80
N ALA A 216 -19.10 -36.85 -90.12
CA ALA A 216 -20.46 -36.61 -90.57
C ALA A 216 -20.52 -35.80 -91.87
N GLU A 217 -19.64 -34.83 -92.04
CA GLU A 217 -19.54 -34.06 -93.31
C GLU A 217 -19.03 -34.90 -94.44
N VAL A 218 -18.09 -35.84 -94.24
CA VAL A 218 -17.65 -36.81 -95.28
C VAL A 218 -18.78 -37.72 -95.64
N ILE A 219 -19.55 -38.26 -94.67
CA ILE A 219 -20.72 -39.11 -94.97
C ILE A 219 -21.77 -38.34 -95.80
N ARG A 220 -22.00 -37.07 -95.42
CA ARG A 220 -22.90 -36.17 -96.16
C ARG A 220 -22.45 -36.01 -97.61
N SER A 221 -21.19 -35.77 -97.85
CA SER A 221 -20.58 -35.66 -99.19
C SER A 221 -20.74 -36.95 -100.00
N ILE A 222 -20.53 -38.16 -99.40
CA ILE A 222 -20.70 -39.43 -99.98
C ILE A 222 -22.19 -39.64 -100.36
N ALA A 223 -23.11 -39.27 -99.47
CA ALA A 223 -24.55 -39.37 -99.77
C ALA A 223 -24.97 -38.47 -100.95
N ASP A 224 -24.42 -37.22 -100.98
CA ASP A 224 -24.68 -36.31 -102.09
C ASP A 224 -24.11 -36.85 -103.42
N GLN A 225 -22.94 -37.46 -103.45
CA GLN A 225 -22.35 -38.13 -104.63
C GLN A 225 -23.17 -39.35 -105.04
N THR A 226 -23.63 -40.18 -104.05
CA THR A 226 -24.45 -41.35 -104.31
C THR A 226 -25.82 -40.98 -104.92
N ASN A 227 -26.41 -39.86 -104.37
CA ASN A 227 -27.65 -39.33 -104.90
C ASN A 227 -27.50 -38.89 -106.39
N LEU A 228 -26.35 -38.22 -106.74
CA LEU A 228 -26.04 -37.82 -108.11
C LEU A 228 -25.76 -39.05 -109.00
N LEU A 229 -25.04 -40.08 -108.57
CA LEU A 229 -24.80 -41.33 -109.28
C LEU A 229 -26.11 -42.06 -109.52
N ALA A 230 -26.98 -42.15 -108.53
CA ALA A 230 -28.30 -42.77 -108.66
C ALA A 230 -29.19 -41.99 -109.63
N LEU A 231 -29.16 -40.68 -109.63
CA LEU A 231 -29.89 -39.83 -110.57
C LEU A 231 -29.40 -40.13 -112.01
N ASN A 232 -28.08 -40.15 -112.21
CA ASN A 232 -27.53 -40.50 -113.57
C ASN A 232 -27.88 -41.89 -113.99
N ALA A 233 -27.88 -42.90 -113.10
CA ALA A 233 -28.31 -44.25 -113.37
C ALA A 233 -29.84 -44.34 -113.73
N ALA A 234 -30.67 -43.59 -113.00
CA ALA A 234 -32.09 -43.50 -113.27
C ALA A 234 -32.38 -42.88 -114.67
N ILE A 235 -31.59 -41.81 -115.01
CA ILE A 235 -31.72 -41.23 -116.37
C ILE A 235 -31.29 -42.19 -117.41
N GLU A 236 -30.20 -42.95 -117.29
CA GLU A 236 -29.77 -43.92 -118.33
C GLU A 236 -30.67 -45.14 -118.38
N ALA A 237 -31.24 -45.59 -117.24
CA ALA A 237 -32.25 -46.62 -117.21
C ALA A 237 -33.57 -46.24 -118.00
N ALA A 238 -33.97 -44.96 -117.78
CA ALA A 238 -35.09 -44.40 -118.53
C ALA A 238 -34.81 -44.33 -120.08
N ARG A 239 -33.52 -44.04 -120.37
CA ARG A 239 -33.08 -44.01 -121.82
C ARG A 239 -33.04 -45.34 -122.47
N ALA A 240 -32.85 -46.49 -121.73
CA ALA A 240 -32.84 -47.84 -122.20
C ALA A 240 -34.27 -48.44 -122.44
N GLY A 241 -35.33 -47.69 -122.10
CA GLY A 241 -36.73 -48.11 -122.32
C GLY A 241 -37.10 -49.32 -121.46
N GLU A 242 -37.85 -50.27 -122.11
CA GLU A 242 -38.32 -51.47 -121.37
C GLU A 242 -37.23 -52.38 -120.88
N GLN A 243 -36.02 -52.35 -121.43
CA GLN A 243 -34.84 -53.10 -120.91
C GLN A 243 -34.22 -52.50 -119.68
N GLY A 244 -34.45 -51.22 -119.37
CA GLY A 244 -33.90 -50.49 -118.18
C GLY A 244 -34.84 -50.52 -116.98
N ARG A 245 -36.10 -51.05 -117.04
CA ARG A 245 -37.06 -50.91 -115.91
C ARG A 245 -36.57 -51.45 -114.58
N GLY A 246 -35.87 -52.61 -114.55
CA GLY A 246 -35.33 -53.18 -113.37
C GLY A 246 -34.18 -52.27 -112.70
N PHE A 247 -33.33 -51.69 -113.58
CA PHE A 247 -32.29 -50.74 -113.12
C PHE A 247 -32.85 -49.40 -112.63
N ALA A 248 -33.96 -48.93 -113.26
CA ALA A 248 -34.62 -47.69 -112.75
C ALA A 248 -35.15 -47.83 -111.34
N VAL A 249 -35.79 -48.97 -110.95
CA VAL A 249 -36.26 -49.21 -109.60
C VAL A 249 -35.11 -49.26 -108.61
N VAL A 250 -33.96 -49.89 -108.92
CA VAL A 250 -32.81 -49.94 -108.08
C VAL A 250 -32.20 -48.55 -107.92
N ALA A 251 -32.12 -47.77 -109.02
CA ALA A 251 -31.60 -46.39 -108.97
C ALA A 251 -32.47 -45.45 -108.11
N ASP A 252 -33.80 -45.57 -108.23
CA ASP A 252 -34.71 -44.79 -107.34
C ASP A 252 -34.62 -45.22 -105.90
N GLU A 253 -34.43 -46.50 -105.55
CA GLU A 253 -34.23 -47.00 -104.19
C GLU A 253 -32.88 -46.50 -103.61
N VAL A 254 -31.78 -46.55 -104.39
CA VAL A 254 -30.47 -45.98 -103.98
C VAL A 254 -30.57 -44.49 -103.80
N ARG A 255 -31.32 -43.80 -104.62
CA ARG A 255 -31.57 -42.36 -104.50
C ARG A 255 -32.32 -42.00 -103.20
N ALA A 256 -33.37 -42.78 -102.91
CA ALA A 256 -34.17 -42.64 -101.70
C ALA A 256 -33.28 -42.89 -100.41
N LEU A 257 -32.42 -43.95 -100.50
CA LEU A 257 -31.49 -44.25 -99.42
C LEU A 257 -30.39 -43.11 -99.17
N ALA A 258 -29.87 -42.60 -100.32
CA ALA A 258 -28.94 -41.44 -100.24
C ALA A 258 -29.62 -40.20 -99.65
N GLY A 259 -30.89 -39.95 -100.00
CA GLY A 259 -31.67 -38.87 -99.35
C GLY A 259 -31.86 -39.04 -97.84
N LYS A 260 -32.22 -40.29 -97.43
CA LYS A 260 -32.31 -40.60 -95.98
C LYS A 260 -30.98 -40.46 -95.27
N THR A 261 -29.87 -40.91 -95.88
CA THR A 261 -28.53 -40.78 -95.32
C THR A 261 -28.17 -39.31 -95.16
N ARG A 262 -28.39 -38.46 -96.10
CA ARG A 262 -28.21 -37.03 -96.07
C ARG A 262 -29.04 -36.36 -94.93
N GLN A 263 -30.33 -36.75 -94.82
CA GLN A 263 -31.19 -36.24 -93.73
C GLN A 263 -30.67 -36.63 -92.34
N SER A 264 -30.20 -37.90 -92.21
CA SER A 264 -29.60 -38.35 -90.91
C SER A 264 -28.31 -37.62 -90.58
N THR A 265 -27.44 -37.31 -91.53
CA THR A 265 -26.20 -36.53 -91.30
C THR A 265 -26.51 -35.10 -90.91
N VAL A 266 -27.53 -34.44 -91.45
CA VAL A 266 -27.99 -33.12 -91.00
C VAL A 266 -28.50 -33.18 -89.57
N GLN A 267 -29.22 -34.24 -89.18
CA GLN A 267 -29.64 -34.38 -87.75
C GLN A 267 -28.42 -34.60 -86.86
N ILE A 268 -27.45 -35.43 -87.27
CA ILE A 268 -26.18 -35.62 -86.50
C ILE A 268 -25.43 -34.33 -86.34
N GLN A 269 -25.32 -33.51 -87.40
CA GLN A 269 -24.68 -32.19 -87.29
C GLN A 269 -25.36 -31.27 -86.27
N GLY A 270 -26.71 -31.23 -86.23
CA GLY A 270 -27.47 -30.49 -85.25
C GLY A 270 -27.18 -30.95 -83.79
N ILE A 271 -27.03 -32.28 -83.56
CA ILE A 271 -26.64 -32.83 -82.25
C ILE A 271 -25.21 -32.41 -81.90
N ILE A 272 -24.28 -32.47 -82.83
CA ILE A 272 -22.89 -32.09 -82.66
C ILE A 272 -22.77 -30.63 -82.32
N GLU A 273 -23.46 -29.70 -82.93
CA GLU A 273 -23.47 -28.26 -82.59
C GLU A 273 -23.98 -28.03 -81.18
N SER A 274 -25.07 -28.75 -80.81
CA SER A 274 -25.60 -28.69 -79.46
C SER A 274 -24.58 -29.19 -78.39
N LEU A 275 -23.89 -30.32 -78.67
CA LEU A 275 -22.85 -30.86 -77.82
C LEU A 275 -21.67 -29.93 -77.72
N ARG A 276 -21.24 -29.28 -78.83
CA ARG A 276 -20.14 -28.29 -78.80
C ARG A 276 -20.50 -27.05 -77.97
N ALA A 277 -21.70 -26.52 -78.12
CA ALA A 277 -22.19 -25.40 -77.31
C ALA A 277 -22.18 -25.77 -75.78
N GLY A 278 -22.72 -26.97 -75.46
CA GLY A 278 -22.72 -27.46 -74.10
C GLY A 278 -21.31 -27.70 -73.52
N ALA A 279 -20.34 -28.12 -74.33
CA ALA A 279 -18.95 -28.27 -73.92
C ALA A 279 -18.27 -26.93 -73.62
N VAL A 280 -18.49 -25.92 -74.48
CA VAL A 280 -17.98 -24.55 -74.26
C VAL A 280 -18.54 -23.97 -72.96
N ASP A 281 -19.82 -24.09 -72.70
CA ASP A 281 -20.45 -23.62 -71.45
C ASP A 281 -19.90 -24.37 -70.26
N ALA A 282 -19.70 -25.66 -70.30
CA ALA A 282 -19.15 -26.47 -69.23
C ALA A 282 -17.70 -26.10 -68.93
N VAL A 283 -16.86 -25.82 -69.94
CA VAL A 283 -15.48 -25.31 -69.76
C VAL A 283 -15.47 -23.94 -69.09
N SER A 284 -16.39 -23.05 -69.50
CA SER A 284 -16.53 -21.73 -68.88
C SER A 284 -16.92 -21.84 -67.40
N ILE A 285 -17.89 -22.66 -67.03
CA ILE A 285 -18.33 -22.92 -65.69
C ILE A 285 -17.20 -23.54 -64.83
N ALA A 286 -16.47 -24.47 -65.39
CA ALA A 286 -15.34 -25.12 -64.76
C ALA A 286 -14.21 -24.10 -64.45
N SER A 287 -13.92 -23.20 -65.41
CA SER A 287 -12.92 -22.11 -65.17
C SER A 287 -13.33 -21.18 -64.05
N LEU A 288 -14.58 -20.75 -63.97
CA LEU A 288 -15.12 -19.97 -62.87
C LEU A 288 -15.00 -20.69 -61.49
N GLY A 289 -15.30 -22.02 -61.54
CA GLY A 289 -15.17 -22.85 -60.33
C GLY A 289 -13.74 -22.97 -59.83
N ILE A 290 -12.74 -22.97 -60.70
CA ILE A 290 -11.31 -22.93 -60.32
C ILE A 290 -10.97 -21.58 -59.69
N ASP A 291 -11.37 -20.48 -60.31
CA ASP A 291 -11.12 -19.13 -59.76
C ASP A 291 -11.77 -18.94 -58.38
N GLU A 292 -13.01 -19.42 -58.21
CA GLU A 292 -13.69 -19.38 -56.88
C GLU A 292 -12.98 -20.24 -55.85
N ALA A 293 -12.44 -21.40 -56.24
CA ALA A 293 -11.68 -22.25 -55.36
C ALA A 293 -10.34 -21.57 -54.91
N GLU A 294 -9.64 -20.92 -55.84
CA GLU A 294 -8.43 -20.14 -55.52
C GLU A 294 -8.71 -18.99 -54.54
N GLN A 295 -9.78 -18.23 -54.78
CA GLN A 295 -10.24 -17.19 -53.84
C GLN A 295 -10.62 -17.80 -52.48
N GLY A 296 -11.27 -18.97 -52.48
CA GLY A 296 -11.59 -19.73 -51.29
C GLY A 296 -10.34 -20.07 -50.45
N VAL A 297 -9.28 -20.55 -51.10
CA VAL A 297 -7.98 -20.83 -50.45
C VAL A 297 -7.39 -19.57 -49.85
N ALA A 298 -7.42 -18.44 -50.56
CA ALA A 298 -6.90 -17.15 -50.03
C ALA A 298 -7.63 -16.73 -48.74
N ARG A 299 -8.98 -16.79 -48.73
CA ARG A 299 -9.80 -16.47 -47.54
C ARG A 299 -9.52 -17.41 -46.36
N VAL A 300 -9.27 -18.67 -46.62
CA VAL A 300 -8.92 -19.67 -45.62
C VAL A 300 -7.55 -19.35 -44.99
N LEU A 301 -6.57 -18.89 -45.77
CA LEU A 301 -5.27 -18.44 -45.26
C LEU A 301 -5.40 -17.19 -44.38
N GLU A 302 -6.23 -16.23 -44.74
CA GLU A 302 -6.53 -15.08 -43.92
C GLU A 302 -7.15 -15.48 -42.56
N ALA A 303 -8.10 -16.41 -42.57
CA ALA A 303 -8.70 -16.96 -41.36
C ALA A 303 -7.68 -17.70 -40.50
N GLN A 304 -6.73 -18.42 -41.09
CA GLN A 304 -5.64 -19.09 -40.39
C GLN A 304 -4.71 -18.09 -39.71
N GLN A 305 -4.36 -17.00 -40.38
CA GLN A 305 -3.55 -15.92 -39.79
C GLN A 305 -4.26 -15.24 -38.62
N ALA A 306 -5.58 -15.00 -38.75
CA ALA A 306 -6.38 -14.43 -37.67
C ALA A 306 -6.38 -15.34 -36.42
N LEU A 307 -6.56 -16.65 -36.59
CA LEU A 307 -6.51 -17.64 -35.49
C LEU A 307 -5.13 -17.69 -34.84
N GLN A 308 -4.04 -17.57 -35.60
CA GLN A 308 -2.69 -17.48 -35.05
C GLN A 308 -2.51 -16.22 -34.24
N GLY A 309 -3.04 -15.07 -34.70
CA GLY A 309 -3.05 -13.81 -33.95
C GLY A 309 -3.83 -13.92 -32.64
N ILE A 310 -4.98 -14.59 -32.63
CA ILE A 310 -5.76 -14.88 -31.43
C ILE A 310 -4.95 -15.72 -30.45
N ARG A 311 -4.31 -16.80 -30.89
CA ARG A 311 -3.46 -17.63 -30.02
C ARG A 311 -2.35 -16.84 -29.37
N ALA A 312 -1.62 -16.04 -30.13
CA ALA A 312 -0.56 -15.19 -29.58
C ALA A 312 -1.08 -14.16 -28.57
N ALA A 313 -2.30 -13.65 -28.77
CA ALA A 313 -2.93 -12.75 -27.80
C ALA A 313 -3.33 -13.48 -26.51
N VAL A 314 -3.88 -14.68 -26.64
CA VAL A 314 -4.29 -15.54 -25.52
C VAL A 314 -3.08 -16.02 -24.70
N GLU A 315 -1.96 -16.35 -25.33
CA GLU A 315 -0.70 -16.68 -24.65
C GLU A 315 -0.23 -15.49 -23.79
N ARG A 316 -0.28 -14.26 -24.33
CA ARG A 316 0.05 -13.06 -23.55
C ARG A 316 -0.90 -12.83 -22.37
N ILE A 317 -2.19 -13.14 -22.52
CA ILE A 317 -3.15 -13.06 -21.40
C ILE A 317 -2.79 -14.08 -20.32
N SER A 318 -2.39 -15.29 -20.67
CA SER A 318 -1.94 -16.31 -19.73
C SER A 318 -0.69 -15.86 -18.96
N ASP A 319 0.30 -15.29 -19.66
CA ASP A 319 1.52 -14.75 -19.02
C ASP A 319 1.19 -13.59 -18.08
N MET A 320 0.31 -12.68 -18.49
CA MET A 320 -0.15 -11.57 -17.63
C MET A 320 -0.90 -12.09 -16.41
N SER A 321 -1.72 -13.12 -16.55
CA SER A 321 -2.43 -13.74 -15.42
C SER A 321 -1.45 -14.32 -14.40
N GLN A 322 -0.39 -14.97 -14.84
CA GLN A 322 0.66 -15.46 -13.93
C GLN A 322 1.36 -14.33 -13.18
N GLN A 323 1.69 -13.22 -13.88
CA GLN A 323 2.29 -12.05 -13.23
C GLN A 323 1.33 -11.41 -12.23
N MET A 324 0.05 -11.31 -12.57
CA MET A 324 -0.98 -10.78 -11.66
C MET A 324 -1.18 -11.67 -10.44
N ALA A 325 -1.12 -13.00 -10.58
CA ALA A 325 -1.19 -13.93 -9.45
C ALA A 325 -0.02 -13.71 -8.47
N ALA A 326 1.22 -13.61 -8.99
CA ALA A 326 2.40 -13.30 -8.18
C ALA A 326 2.28 -11.94 -7.48
N ALA A 327 1.77 -10.91 -8.19
CA ALA A 327 1.54 -9.60 -7.59
C ALA A 327 0.45 -9.63 -6.50
N ALA A 328 -0.61 -10.42 -6.67
CA ALA A 328 -1.64 -10.60 -5.65
C ALA A 328 -1.10 -11.31 -4.38
N GLU A 329 -0.23 -12.30 -4.54
CA GLU A 329 0.46 -12.96 -3.42
C GLU A 329 1.36 -11.96 -2.67
N GLU A 330 2.13 -11.14 -3.39
CA GLU A 330 2.97 -10.11 -2.78
C GLU A 330 2.12 -9.06 -2.04
N GLN A 331 1.02 -8.59 -2.65
CA GLN A 331 0.08 -7.67 -2.00
C GLN A 331 -0.54 -8.27 -0.74
N SER A 332 -0.87 -9.57 -0.73
CA SER A 332 -1.38 -10.27 0.44
C SER A 332 -0.38 -10.26 1.58
N SER A 333 0.90 -10.54 1.30
CA SER A 333 1.98 -10.49 2.28
C SER A 333 2.20 -9.07 2.84
N VAL A 334 2.12 -8.05 1.98
CA VAL A 334 2.19 -6.64 2.41
C VAL A 334 1.01 -6.28 3.30
N ALA A 335 -0.21 -6.67 2.94
CA ALA A 335 -1.41 -6.41 3.73
C ALA A 335 -1.33 -7.06 5.12
N GLU A 336 -0.81 -8.27 5.21
CA GLU A 336 -0.57 -8.96 6.48
C GLU A 336 0.48 -8.22 7.34
N SER A 337 1.59 -7.79 6.74
CA SER A 337 2.62 -6.99 7.42
C SER A 337 2.10 -5.65 7.93
N VAL A 338 1.27 -4.96 7.14
CA VAL A 338 0.63 -3.70 7.56
C VAL A 338 -0.36 -3.95 8.70
N SER A 339 -1.12 -5.05 8.65
CA SER A 339 -2.04 -5.43 9.74
C SER A 339 -1.31 -5.70 11.05
N GLU A 340 -0.14 -6.33 11.01
CA GLU A 340 0.72 -6.53 12.17
C GLU A 340 1.26 -5.20 12.74
N GLN A 341 1.65 -4.27 11.84
CA GLN A 341 2.07 -2.93 12.26
C GLN A 341 0.94 -2.14 12.91
N ILE A 342 -0.29 -2.23 12.42
CA ILE A 342 -1.48 -1.61 13.01
C ILE A 342 -1.70 -2.13 14.44
N ASN A 343 -1.57 -3.44 14.66
CA ASN A 343 -1.66 -4.02 15.99
C ASN A 343 -0.57 -3.49 16.94
N THR A 344 0.64 -3.28 16.41
CA THR A 344 1.75 -2.67 17.18
C THR A 344 1.44 -1.21 17.53
N VAL A 345 0.88 -0.44 16.59
CA VAL A 345 0.43 0.95 16.83
C VAL A 345 -0.67 0.97 17.90
N ALA A 346 -1.67 0.08 17.81
CA ALA A 346 -2.72 -0.04 18.83
C ALA A 346 -2.16 -0.31 20.24
N GLY A 347 -1.18 -1.20 20.35
CA GLY A 347 -0.45 -1.45 21.59
C GLY A 347 0.30 -0.20 22.11
N THR A 348 0.93 0.56 21.22
CA THR A 348 1.64 1.79 21.54
C THR A 348 0.69 2.89 22.04
N VAL A 349 -0.46 3.05 21.39
CA VAL A 349 -1.54 3.96 21.81
C VAL A 349 -1.98 3.64 23.22
N GLN A 350 -2.25 2.37 23.52
CA GLN A 350 -2.66 1.93 24.85
C GLN A 350 -1.59 2.20 25.91
N HIS A 351 -0.33 1.89 25.61
CA HIS A 351 0.79 2.14 26.53
C HIS A 351 0.99 3.64 26.78
N THR A 352 0.87 4.46 25.74
CA THR A 352 1.01 5.92 25.87
C THR A 352 -0.13 6.51 26.68
N ALA A 353 -1.36 6.00 26.56
CA ALA A 353 -2.50 6.38 27.38
C ALA A 353 -2.25 6.07 28.88
N GLN A 354 -1.69 4.91 29.19
CA GLN A 354 -1.29 4.57 30.55
C GLN A 354 -0.23 5.53 31.11
N ASN A 355 0.76 5.88 30.30
CA ASN A 355 1.81 6.84 30.68
C ASN A 355 1.26 8.25 30.91
N ALA A 356 0.34 8.71 30.05
CA ALA A 356 -0.33 10.00 30.21
C ALA A 356 -1.15 10.05 31.53
N ASN A 357 -1.89 9.00 31.82
CA ASN A 357 -2.63 8.89 33.07
C ASN A 357 -1.71 8.89 34.31
N ALA A 358 -0.61 8.13 34.25
CA ALA A 358 0.41 8.13 35.32
C ALA A 358 1.05 9.51 35.48
N ALA A 359 1.32 10.25 34.40
CA ALA A 359 1.85 11.61 34.46
C ALA A 359 0.83 12.60 35.07
N ALA A 360 -0.45 12.48 34.71
CA ALA A 360 -1.52 13.27 35.31
C ALA A 360 -1.64 13.03 36.82
N THR A 361 -1.56 11.78 37.28
CA THR A 361 -1.59 11.40 38.70
C THR A 361 -0.41 12.01 39.45
N ARG A 362 0.82 11.91 38.89
CA ARG A 362 2.02 12.51 39.47
C ARG A 362 1.97 14.02 39.51
N GLY A 363 1.37 14.63 38.46
CA GLY A 363 1.11 16.08 38.44
C GLY A 363 0.21 16.50 39.61
N ALA A 364 -0.89 15.78 39.85
CA ALA A 364 -1.76 16.05 40.97
C ALA A 364 -1.07 15.86 42.36
N GLU A 365 -0.19 14.87 42.50
CA GLU A 365 0.62 14.68 43.72
C GLU A 365 1.59 15.86 43.92
N LEU A 366 2.28 16.33 42.88
CA LEU A 366 3.17 17.48 42.94
C LEU A 366 2.42 18.77 43.31
N GLU A 367 1.21 18.97 42.77
CA GLU A 367 0.37 20.10 43.15
C GLU A 367 0.01 20.05 44.65
N HIS A 368 -0.38 18.88 45.15
CA HIS A 368 -0.66 18.70 46.58
C HIS A 368 0.56 18.97 47.47
N ILE A 369 1.77 18.50 47.08
CA ILE A 369 3.03 18.77 47.78
C ILE A 369 3.33 20.25 47.76
N SER A 370 3.17 20.93 46.64
CA SER A 370 3.38 22.37 46.49
C SER A 370 2.46 23.18 47.39
N LEU A 371 1.18 22.86 47.46
CA LEU A 371 0.22 23.48 48.38
C LEU A 371 0.62 23.27 49.84
N GLY A 372 1.05 22.03 50.20
CA GLY A 372 1.57 21.72 51.54
C GLY A 372 2.81 22.54 51.90
N LEU A 373 3.75 22.72 50.95
CA LEU A 373 4.95 23.53 51.15
C LEU A 373 4.63 25.01 51.34
N ARG A 374 3.70 25.55 50.55
CA ARG A 374 3.21 26.94 50.74
C ARG A 374 2.58 27.14 52.10
N ALA A 375 1.71 26.24 52.52
CA ALA A 375 1.08 26.31 53.83
C ALA A 375 2.12 26.26 54.98
N LEU A 376 3.19 25.44 54.83
CA LEU A 376 4.30 25.38 55.75
C LEU A 376 5.06 26.70 55.81
N VAL A 377 5.43 27.28 54.65
CA VAL A 377 6.12 28.59 54.60
C VAL A 377 5.27 29.69 55.20
N GLU A 378 3.98 29.75 54.93
CA GLU A 378 3.08 30.74 55.54
C GLU A 378 3.01 30.62 57.06
N ARG A 379 3.05 29.38 57.60
CA ARG A 379 3.08 29.15 59.04
C ARG A 379 4.36 29.64 59.73
N PHE A 380 5.51 29.57 59.02
CA PHE A 380 6.78 30.09 59.55
C PHE A 380 6.95 31.60 59.37
N ASN A 381 6.17 32.22 58.51
CA ASN A 381 6.22 33.64 58.22
C ASN A 381 5.28 34.49 59.17
N ARG A 382 4.45 33.77 59.95
CA ARG A 382 3.64 34.35 61.06
C ARG A 382 4.41 34.36 62.33
#